data_b44c0cad6dec38cada91548016cab375
#
_entry.id   b44c0cad6dec38cada91548016cab375
#
_cell.length_a   1.000
_cell.length_b   1.000
_cell.length_c   1.000
_cell.angle_alpha   90.00
_cell.angle_beta   90.00
_cell.angle_gamma   90.00
#
_symmetry.space_group_name_H-M   'P 1'
#
loop_
_entity.id
_entity.type
_entity.pdbx_description
1 polymer ?
#
loop_
_entity_poly.entity_id
_entity_poly.type
_entity_poly.pdbx_seq_one_letter_code
_entity_poly.pdbx_strand_id
1 'polypeptide(L)'
;MSMLEVSGLHKSFGGLRALNDVNLRVEAGSVHAIIGPNGAGKSTLLNCFVGRLIPDTGSVTFNGTSLIGLKPHEINQTGVVRVFQTPEIFGELSLLDNVLIPTLAHRDGSFKANAWSRTDQQAEVQDRAEHMLADVGLADKRHTIANSLSRGDKRRLELAMCLAQEPKLLLLDEPTAGMSRADTNNTIDLLQRIGSGKVTKIIIEHDMHVVFSLAEKISVMAQGTVIAEGPPNDIKGDPRVQEAYLGGAHL
;
A
#
# COMPACT_ATOMS: atom_id res chain seq x y z
N MET A 1 -14.08 -9.47 -10.45
CA MET A 1 -14.47 -8.09 -10.84
C MET A 1 -13.30 -7.18 -10.57
N SER A 2 -12.93 -6.37 -11.54
CA SER A 2 -11.83 -5.41 -11.39
C SER A 2 -12.18 -4.36 -10.33
N MET A 3 -11.28 -4.15 -9.37
CA MET A 3 -11.43 -3.16 -8.30
C MET A 3 -10.70 -1.85 -8.63
N LEU A 4 -9.49 -1.95 -9.20
CA LEU A 4 -8.73 -0.80 -9.69
C LEU A 4 -8.45 -0.98 -11.17
N GLU A 5 -8.77 0.04 -11.96
CA GLU A 5 -8.47 0.07 -13.40
C GLU A 5 -7.69 1.34 -13.73
N VAL A 6 -6.62 1.15 -14.49
CA VAL A 6 -5.77 2.21 -15.02
C VAL A 6 -5.78 2.08 -16.53
N SER A 7 -6.06 3.16 -17.24
CA SER A 7 -6.12 3.16 -18.70
C SER A 7 -5.41 4.37 -19.27
N GLY A 8 -4.44 4.10 -20.16
CA GLY A 8 -3.70 5.10 -20.91
C GLY A 8 -3.03 6.15 -20.04
N LEU A 9 -2.47 5.77 -18.88
CA LEU A 9 -1.94 6.73 -17.91
C LEU A 9 -0.58 7.25 -18.32
N HIS A 10 -0.48 8.58 -18.45
CA HIS A 10 0.76 9.28 -18.77
C HIS A 10 1.14 10.28 -17.68
N LYS A 11 2.44 10.38 -17.36
CA LYS A 11 2.99 11.41 -16.49
C LYS A 11 4.40 11.78 -16.90
N SER A 12 4.64 13.07 -17.09
CA SER A 12 5.96 13.60 -17.42
C SER A 12 6.42 14.64 -16.38
N PHE A 13 7.71 14.74 -16.19
CA PHE A 13 8.36 15.76 -15.38
C PHE A 13 9.43 16.45 -16.24
N GLY A 14 9.12 17.65 -16.73
CA GLY A 14 9.95 18.28 -17.75
C GLY A 14 10.09 17.39 -18.98
N GLY A 15 11.33 17.05 -19.37
CA GLY A 15 11.60 16.14 -20.49
C GLY A 15 11.54 14.65 -20.19
N LEU A 16 11.39 14.26 -18.89
CA LEU A 16 11.35 12.84 -18.48
C LEU A 16 9.92 12.33 -18.48
N ARG A 17 9.64 11.32 -19.29
CA ARG A 17 8.36 10.61 -19.31
C ARG A 17 8.38 9.48 -18.28
N ALA A 18 7.82 9.72 -17.09
CA ALA A 18 7.84 8.78 -15.96
C ALA A 18 6.76 7.69 -16.06
N LEU A 19 5.61 8.00 -16.67
CA LEU A 19 4.57 7.02 -17.06
C LEU A 19 4.22 7.25 -18.53
N ASN A 20 4.12 6.16 -19.29
CA ASN A 20 3.89 6.20 -20.73
C ASN A 20 2.94 5.09 -21.14
N ASP A 21 1.68 5.43 -21.31
CA ASP A 21 0.59 4.51 -21.67
C ASP A 21 0.44 3.32 -20.70
N VAL A 22 0.45 3.60 -19.38
CA VAL A 22 0.28 2.54 -18.37
C VAL A 22 -1.18 2.09 -18.34
N ASN A 23 -1.35 0.78 -18.55
CA ASN A 23 -2.62 0.08 -18.44
C ASN A 23 -2.47 -1.03 -17.39
N LEU A 24 -3.39 -1.09 -16.40
CA LEU A 24 -3.34 -2.04 -15.30
C LEU A 24 -4.75 -2.39 -14.81
N ARG A 25 -4.97 -3.67 -14.48
CA ARG A 25 -6.20 -4.12 -13.83
C ARG A 25 -5.90 -4.96 -12.61
N VAL A 26 -6.50 -4.58 -11.47
CA VAL A 26 -6.35 -5.29 -10.20
C VAL A 26 -7.70 -5.82 -9.77
N GLU A 27 -7.77 -7.14 -9.56
CA GLU A 27 -8.99 -7.82 -9.17
C GLU A 27 -9.25 -7.66 -7.66
N ALA A 28 -10.54 -7.63 -7.29
CA ALA A 28 -10.95 -7.53 -5.89
C ALA A 28 -10.47 -8.75 -5.09
N GLY A 29 -9.93 -8.51 -3.89
CA GLY A 29 -9.45 -9.53 -2.97
C GLY A 29 -8.11 -10.17 -3.35
N SER A 30 -7.51 -9.81 -4.50
CA SER A 30 -6.22 -10.34 -4.95
C SER A 30 -5.02 -9.62 -4.37
N VAL A 31 -3.86 -10.26 -4.47
CA VAL A 31 -2.55 -9.65 -4.19
C VAL A 31 -1.81 -9.46 -5.52
N HIS A 32 -1.65 -8.20 -5.93
CA HIS A 32 -1.01 -7.81 -7.18
C HIS A 32 0.34 -7.15 -6.91
N ALA A 33 1.43 -7.70 -7.41
CA ALA A 33 2.74 -7.08 -7.30
C ALA A 33 3.06 -6.22 -8.53
N ILE A 34 3.68 -5.06 -8.30
CA ILE A 34 4.24 -4.20 -9.34
C ILE A 34 5.74 -4.18 -9.12
N ILE A 35 6.50 -4.77 -10.05
CA ILE A 35 7.95 -4.87 -9.98
C ILE A 35 8.62 -4.15 -11.14
N GLY A 36 9.93 -3.98 -11.07
CA GLY A 36 10.73 -3.35 -12.12
C GLY A 36 11.95 -2.63 -11.56
N PRO A 37 12.91 -2.25 -12.40
CA PRO A 37 14.13 -1.55 -11.98
C PRO A 37 13.83 -0.19 -11.35
N ASN A 38 14.86 0.42 -10.77
CA ASN A 38 14.77 1.79 -10.27
C ASN A 38 14.51 2.74 -11.45
N GLY A 39 13.64 3.72 -11.24
CA GLY A 39 13.23 4.64 -12.31
C GLY A 39 12.16 4.09 -13.26
N ALA A 40 11.66 2.86 -13.08
CA ALA A 40 10.61 2.28 -13.93
C ALA A 40 9.25 2.99 -13.86
N GLY A 41 9.03 3.91 -12.91
CA GLY A 41 7.78 4.65 -12.76
C GLY A 41 6.86 4.14 -11.63
N LYS A 42 7.24 3.11 -10.89
CA LYS A 42 6.41 2.46 -9.86
C LYS A 42 5.89 3.44 -8.79
N SER A 43 6.77 4.22 -8.18
CA SER A 43 6.38 5.20 -7.15
C SER A 43 5.55 6.36 -7.74
N THR A 44 5.81 6.74 -9.00
CA THR A 44 4.98 7.72 -9.72
C THR A 44 3.57 7.20 -9.91
N LEU A 45 3.42 5.93 -10.28
CA LEU A 45 2.13 5.26 -10.44
C LEU A 45 1.36 5.22 -9.11
N LEU A 46 2.00 4.79 -8.01
CA LEU A 46 1.35 4.81 -6.69
C LEU A 46 0.96 6.23 -6.25
N ASN A 47 1.77 7.23 -6.53
CA ASN A 47 1.45 8.62 -6.21
C ASN A 47 0.23 9.14 -6.99
N CYS A 48 -0.01 8.63 -8.20
CA CYS A 48 -1.25 8.90 -8.94
C CYS A 48 -2.46 8.22 -8.28
N PHE A 49 -2.31 6.99 -7.75
CA PHE A 49 -3.40 6.28 -7.08
C PHE A 49 -3.87 6.96 -5.78
N VAL A 50 -2.96 7.63 -5.07
CA VAL A 50 -3.29 8.32 -3.81
C VAL A 50 -3.48 9.84 -3.96
N GLY A 51 -3.55 10.36 -5.20
CA GLY A 51 -3.79 11.78 -5.46
C GLY A 51 -2.66 12.72 -5.09
N ARG A 52 -1.45 12.20 -4.81
CA ARG A 52 -0.24 13.03 -4.60
C ARG A 52 0.31 13.59 -5.92
N LEU A 53 0.03 12.91 -7.03
CA LEU A 53 0.34 13.35 -8.38
C LEU A 53 -0.90 13.28 -9.26
N ILE A 54 -1.12 14.31 -10.06
CA ILE A 54 -2.15 14.31 -11.09
C ILE A 54 -1.48 13.84 -12.39
N PRO A 55 -1.97 12.78 -13.04
CA PRO A 55 -1.46 12.36 -14.35
C PRO A 55 -1.75 13.43 -15.41
N ASP A 56 -0.96 13.42 -16.49
CA ASP A 56 -1.14 14.36 -17.58
C ASP A 56 -2.32 13.95 -18.48
N THR A 57 -2.49 12.63 -18.68
CA THR A 57 -3.62 12.04 -19.41
C THR A 57 -3.91 10.63 -18.87
N GLY A 58 -5.03 10.05 -19.30
CA GLY A 58 -5.49 8.73 -18.89
C GLY A 58 -6.46 8.76 -17.72
N SER A 59 -6.77 7.61 -17.19
CA SER A 59 -7.73 7.46 -16.09
C SER A 59 -7.26 6.45 -15.04
N VAL A 60 -7.68 6.69 -13.80
CA VAL A 60 -7.57 5.74 -12.69
C VAL A 60 -8.94 5.65 -12.04
N THR A 61 -9.55 4.48 -12.05
CA THR A 61 -10.85 4.24 -11.43
C THR A 61 -10.75 3.18 -10.34
N PHE A 62 -11.42 3.41 -9.24
CA PHE A 62 -11.52 2.49 -8.11
C PHE A 62 -12.99 2.20 -7.83
N ASN A 63 -13.40 0.93 -7.91
CA ASN A 63 -14.81 0.51 -7.83
C ASN A 63 -15.73 1.35 -8.74
N GLY A 64 -15.27 1.65 -9.97
CA GLY A 64 -16.00 2.45 -10.95
C GLY A 64 -15.99 3.97 -10.72
N THR A 65 -15.37 4.45 -9.64
CA THR A 65 -15.25 5.88 -9.33
C THR A 65 -13.88 6.41 -9.73
N SER A 66 -13.81 7.52 -10.45
CA SER A 66 -12.53 8.17 -10.81
C SER A 66 -11.81 8.68 -9.56
N LEU A 67 -10.52 8.37 -9.46
CA LEU A 67 -9.63 8.92 -8.43
C LEU A 67 -8.96 10.22 -8.88
N ILE A 68 -8.97 10.52 -10.19
CA ILE A 68 -8.31 11.69 -10.74
C ILE A 68 -9.02 12.97 -10.28
N GLY A 69 -8.23 13.89 -9.70
CA GLY A 69 -8.73 15.17 -9.19
C GLY A 69 -9.22 15.14 -7.74
N LEU A 70 -9.38 13.95 -7.15
CA LEU A 70 -9.65 13.83 -5.73
C LEU A 70 -8.40 14.15 -4.90
N LYS A 71 -8.61 14.75 -3.73
CA LYS A 71 -7.54 15.00 -2.76
C LYS A 71 -7.18 13.70 -2.03
N PRO A 72 -5.94 13.57 -1.50
CA PRO A 72 -5.50 12.34 -0.81
C PRO A 72 -6.45 11.85 0.29
N HIS A 73 -7.02 12.75 1.09
CA HIS A 73 -7.96 12.36 2.15
C HIS A 73 -9.32 11.88 1.59
N GLU A 74 -9.77 12.42 0.45
CA GLU A 74 -10.99 11.96 -0.23
C GLU A 74 -10.78 10.56 -0.81
N ILE A 75 -9.61 10.29 -1.41
CA ILE A 75 -9.22 8.96 -1.89
C ILE A 75 -9.16 7.98 -0.73
N ASN A 76 -8.55 8.37 0.38
CA ASN A 76 -8.48 7.54 1.59
C ASN A 76 -9.90 7.16 2.07
N GLN A 77 -10.84 8.09 2.10
CA GLN A 77 -12.25 7.83 2.47
C GLN A 77 -12.97 6.89 1.49
N THR A 78 -12.49 6.68 0.27
CA THR A 78 -13.03 5.65 -0.62
C THR A 78 -12.59 4.23 -0.22
N GLY A 79 -11.57 4.10 0.64
CA GLY A 79 -10.98 2.86 1.08
C GLY A 79 -9.65 2.52 0.42
N VAL A 80 -8.99 3.47 -0.25
CA VAL A 80 -7.62 3.31 -0.77
C VAL A 80 -6.63 3.84 0.26
N VAL A 81 -5.87 2.96 0.90
CA VAL A 81 -4.91 3.29 1.97
C VAL A 81 -3.50 2.89 1.54
N ARG A 82 -2.51 3.73 1.85
CA ARG A 82 -1.10 3.47 1.55
C ARG A 82 -0.26 3.32 2.81
N VAL A 83 0.56 2.29 2.84
CA VAL A 83 1.68 2.09 3.77
C VAL A 83 2.93 2.63 3.07
N PHE A 84 3.63 3.58 3.70
CA PHE A 84 4.77 4.26 3.09
C PHE A 84 6.08 3.49 3.29
N GLN A 85 7.09 3.77 2.49
CA GLN A 85 8.42 3.17 2.61
C GLN A 85 9.08 3.47 3.97
N THR A 86 8.95 4.72 4.44
CA THR A 86 9.34 5.11 5.80
C THR A 86 8.09 5.15 6.67
N PRO A 87 8.03 4.43 7.81
CA PRO A 87 6.85 4.44 8.67
C PRO A 87 6.46 5.83 9.13
N GLU A 88 5.24 6.26 8.78
CA GLU A 88 4.66 7.53 9.23
C GLU A 88 3.86 7.28 10.52
N ILE A 89 4.51 7.39 11.67
CA ILE A 89 3.94 7.18 13.00
C ILE A 89 4.08 8.43 13.88
N PHE A 90 3.20 8.57 14.86
CA PHE A 90 3.31 9.61 15.89
C PHE A 90 4.26 9.12 16.99
N GLY A 91 5.53 9.45 16.86
CA GLY A 91 6.62 8.87 17.67
C GLY A 91 6.49 9.10 19.18
N GLU A 92 5.93 10.25 19.59
CA GLU A 92 5.74 10.64 20.99
C GLU A 92 4.47 10.07 21.63
N LEU A 93 3.60 9.43 20.83
CA LEU A 93 2.36 8.85 21.32
C LEU A 93 2.53 7.36 21.64
N SER A 94 1.61 6.81 22.44
CA SER A 94 1.53 5.36 22.65
C SER A 94 1.10 4.64 21.37
N LEU A 95 1.31 3.32 21.31
CA LEU A 95 0.86 2.52 20.16
C LEU A 95 -0.67 2.60 20.04
N LEU A 96 -1.38 2.57 21.15
CA LEU A 96 -2.83 2.68 21.15
C LEU A 96 -3.30 4.01 20.57
N ASP A 97 -2.70 5.13 21.00
CA ASP A 97 -3.05 6.46 20.50
C ASP A 97 -2.74 6.59 19.00
N ASN A 98 -1.64 5.99 18.53
CA ASN A 98 -1.31 5.94 17.10
C ASN A 98 -2.42 5.28 16.28
N VAL A 99 -3.04 4.22 16.77
CA VAL A 99 -4.10 3.50 16.06
C VAL A 99 -5.47 4.16 16.26
N LEU A 100 -5.72 4.77 17.43
CA LEU A 100 -6.95 5.52 17.70
C LEU A 100 -7.15 6.69 16.74
N ILE A 101 -6.09 7.43 16.41
CA ILE A 101 -6.19 8.59 15.50
C ILE A 101 -6.80 8.22 14.15
N PRO A 102 -6.26 7.27 13.36
CA PRO A 102 -6.85 6.88 12.09
C PRO A 102 -8.21 6.18 12.24
N THR A 103 -8.46 5.47 13.34
CA THR A 103 -9.77 4.87 13.62
C THR A 103 -10.85 5.95 13.76
N LEU A 104 -10.56 7.02 14.50
CA LEU A 104 -11.44 8.18 14.64
C LEU A 104 -11.63 8.92 13.31
N ALA A 105 -10.54 9.16 12.58
CA ALA A 105 -10.59 9.83 11.29
C ALA A 105 -11.43 9.05 10.25
N HIS A 106 -11.39 7.73 10.29
CA HIS A 106 -12.22 6.88 9.44
C HIS A 106 -13.70 6.98 9.81
N ARG A 107 -14.02 6.91 11.10
CA ARG A 107 -15.41 7.00 11.60
C ARG A 107 -16.05 8.36 11.31
N ASP A 108 -15.35 9.45 11.61
CA ASP A 108 -15.93 10.81 11.64
C ASP A 108 -15.75 11.58 10.32
N GLY A 109 -14.97 11.03 9.38
CA GLY A 109 -14.55 11.75 8.18
C GLY A 109 -13.54 12.85 8.49
N SER A 110 -13.16 13.62 7.47
CA SER A 110 -12.20 14.71 7.66
C SER A 110 -12.82 15.82 8.52
N PHE A 111 -12.32 16.01 9.73
CA PHE A 111 -12.54 17.19 10.58
C PHE A 111 -13.97 17.46 11.12
N LYS A 112 -14.80 16.46 11.28
CA LYS A 112 -15.98 16.62 12.15
C LYS A 112 -15.57 16.26 13.57
N ALA A 113 -15.14 17.25 14.35
CA ALA A 113 -14.98 17.11 15.79
C ALA A 113 -16.37 16.81 16.39
N ASN A 114 -16.67 15.54 16.57
CA ASN A 114 -17.93 15.11 17.18
C ASN A 114 -17.76 15.17 18.71
N ALA A 115 -17.76 16.40 19.27
CA ALA A 115 -17.59 16.66 20.70
C ALA A 115 -18.69 15.99 21.58
N TRP A 116 -19.71 15.43 20.93
CA TRP A 116 -20.87 14.78 21.56
C TRP A 116 -20.93 13.28 21.26
N SER A 117 -19.79 12.62 20.93
CA SER A 117 -19.78 11.16 20.74
C SER A 117 -20.15 10.46 22.06
N ARG A 118 -21.13 9.56 21.97
CA ARG A 118 -21.62 8.78 23.12
C ARG A 118 -20.49 7.89 23.66
N THR A 119 -20.53 7.62 24.96
CA THR A 119 -19.51 6.80 25.64
C THR A 119 -19.38 5.38 25.05
N ASP A 120 -20.49 4.82 24.56
CA ASP A 120 -20.54 3.53 23.84
C ASP A 120 -19.72 3.55 22.55
N GLN A 121 -19.76 4.65 21.79
CA GLN A 121 -18.98 4.82 20.56
C GLN A 121 -17.47 4.98 20.82
N GLN A 122 -17.08 5.49 21.97
CA GLN A 122 -15.66 5.58 22.36
C GLN A 122 -15.11 4.20 22.72
N ALA A 123 -15.88 3.37 23.41
CA ALA A 123 -15.49 1.99 23.71
C ALA A 123 -15.29 1.18 22.42
N GLU A 124 -16.19 1.27 21.45
CA GLU A 124 -16.08 0.59 20.15
C GLU A 124 -14.81 0.98 19.38
N VAL A 125 -14.46 2.28 19.37
CA VAL A 125 -13.23 2.77 18.72
C VAL A 125 -11.99 2.24 19.42
N GLN A 126 -11.99 2.20 20.76
CA GLN A 126 -10.88 1.66 21.54
C GLN A 126 -10.72 0.17 21.31
N ASP A 127 -11.80 -0.61 21.42
CA ASP A 127 -11.80 -2.06 21.17
C ASP A 127 -11.26 -2.39 19.78
N ARG A 128 -11.66 -1.60 18.79
CA ARG A 128 -11.15 -1.74 17.44
C ARG A 128 -9.66 -1.47 17.33
N ALA A 129 -9.17 -0.39 17.95
CA ALA A 129 -7.74 -0.06 17.95
C ALA A 129 -6.91 -1.15 18.64
N GLU A 130 -7.38 -1.69 19.76
CA GLU A 130 -6.75 -2.81 20.46
C GLU A 130 -6.75 -4.08 19.60
N HIS A 131 -7.84 -4.37 18.87
CA HIS A 131 -7.91 -5.48 17.94
C HIS A 131 -6.89 -5.36 16.80
N MET A 132 -6.75 -4.17 16.20
CA MET A 132 -5.74 -3.94 15.16
C MET A 132 -4.31 -4.14 15.68
N LEU A 133 -4.02 -3.72 16.92
CA LEU A 133 -2.72 -3.99 17.56
C LEU A 133 -2.50 -5.49 17.79
N ALA A 134 -3.54 -6.23 18.16
CA ALA A 134 -3.47 -7.68 18.33
C ALA A 134 -3.20 -8.39 17.00
N ASP A 135 -3.85 -7.97 15.91
CA ASP A 135 -3.69 -8.55 14.58
C ASP A 135 -2.24 -8.45 14.07
N VAL A 136 -1.54 -7.36 14.42
CA VAL A 136 -0.13 -7.16 14.06
C VAL A 136 0.86 -7.65 15.13
N GLY A 137 0.37 -8.26 16.23
CA GLY A 137 1.21 -8.81 17.31
C GLY A 137 1.85 -7.76 18.22
N LEU A 138 1.17 -6.62 18.45
CA LEU A 138 1.64 -5.53 19.30
C LEU A 138 0.72 -5.25 20.51
N ALA A 139 -0.24 -6.12 20.82
CA ALA A 139 -1.21 -5.92 21.90
C ALA A 139 -0.54 -5.66 23.27
N ASP A 140 0.50 -6.42 23.60
CA ASP A 140 1.21 -6.29 24.88
C ASP A 140 1.99 -4.97 25.02
N LYS A 141 2.23 -4.28 23.90
CA LYS A 141 2.99 -3.03 23.83
C LYS A 141 2.09 -1.80 23.68
N ARG A 142 0.75 -1.93 23.82
CA ARG A 142 -0.20 -0.86 23.49
C ARG A 142 0.05 0.49 24.18
N HIS A 143 0.63 0.46 25.40
CA HIS A 143 0.99 1.67 26.17
C HIS A 143 2.44 2.12 25.97
N THR A 144 3.23 1.42 25.16
CA THR A 144 4.62 1.80 24.85
C THR A 144 4.64 3.02 23.95
N ILE A 145 5.61 3.91 24.14
CA ILE A 145 5.84 5.06 23.25
C ILE A 145 6.46 4.59 21.93
N ALA A 146 5.88 5.03 20.81
CA ALA A 146 6.21 4.51 19.48
C ALA A 146 7.68 4.74 19.07
N ASN A 147 8.33 5.81 19.53
CA ASN A 147 9.75 6.06 19.24
C ASN A 147 10.69 4.96 19.77
N SER A 148 10.32 4.27 20.86
CA SER A 148 11.14 3.21 21.46
C SER A 148 11.08 1.88 20.72
N LEU A 149 10.21 1.75 19.72
CA LEU A 149 10.03 0.52 18.95
C LEU A 149 11.22 0.23 18.04
N SER A 150 11.46 -1.06 17.81
CA SER A 150 12.31 -1.54 16.71
C SER A 150 11.74 -1.10 15.35
N ARG A 151 12.57 -1.12 14.31
CA ARG A 151 12.13 -0.79 12.94
C ARG A 151 10.99 -1.71 12.47
N GLY A 152 11.07 -3.00 12.76
CA GLY A 152 10.04 -3.98 12.42
C GLY A 152 8.71 -3.70 13.15
N ASP A 153 8.76 -3.38 14.44
CA ASP A 153 7.56 -3.05 15.20
C ASP A 153 6.94 -1.71 14.77
N LYS A 154 7.76 -0.71 14.38
CA LYS A 154 7.25 0.54 13.76
C LYS A 154 6.47 0.26 12.48
N ARG A 155 6.96 -0.68 11.66
CA ARG A 155 6.26 -1.10 10.44
C ARG A 155 4.94 -1.82 10.73
N ARG A 156 4.92 -2.69 11.76
CA ARG A 156 3.69 -3.35 12.22
C ARG A 156 2.68 -2.33 12.76
N LEU A 157 3.16 -1.33 13.51
CA LEU A 157 2.30 -0.25 14.00
C LEU A 157 1.68 0.55 12.85
N GLU A 158 2.48 0.96 11.86
CA GLU A 158 1.97 1.64 10.66
C GLU A 158 0.90 0.79 9.94
N LEU A 159 1.14 -0.51 9.82
CA LEU A 159 0.19 -1.43 9.22
C LEU A 159 -1.12 -1.49 10.04
N ALA A 160 -1.05 -1.54 11.38
CA ALA A 160 -2.24 -1.46 12.25
C ALA A 160 -3.02 -0.15 12.05
N MET A 161 -2.31 0.98 11.93
CA MET A 161 -2.91 2.30 11.63
C MET A 161 -3.62 2.32 10.27
N CYS A 162 -3.05 1.64 9.27
CA CYS A 162 -3.68 1.51 7.95
C CYS A 162 -4.90 0.60 7.99
N LEU A 163 -4.84 -0.53 8.70
CA LEU A 163 -5.95 -1.47 8.85
C LEU A 163 -7.12 -0.88 9.64
N ALA A 164 -6.85 -0.02 10.59
CA ALA A 164 -7.86 0.69 11.38
C ALA A 164 -8.78 1.58 10.51
N GLN A 165 -8.35 1.90 9.30
CA GLN A 165 -9.11 2.68 8.32
C GLN A 165 -9.99 1.81 7.39
N GLU A 166 -10.15 0.49 7.67
CA GLU A 166 -10.93 -0.47 6.86
C GLU A 166 -10.61 -0.41 5.36
N PRO A 167 -9.35 -0.61 4.97
CA PRO A 167 -8.98 -0.49 3.57
C PRO A 167 -9.68 -1.55 2.72
N LYS A 168 -10.22 -1.13 1.57
CA LYS A 168 -10.63 -2.02 0.49
C LYS A 168 -9.44 -2.34 -0.42
N LEU A 169 -8.55 -1.36 -0.58
CA LEU A 169 -7.28 -1.47 -1.32
C LEU A 169 -6.14 -0.96 -0.44
N LEU A 170 -5.18 -1.83 -0.17
CA LEU A 170 -3.96 -1.53 0.58
C LEU A 170 -2.78 -1.47 -0.39
N LEU A 171 -2.14 -0.30 -0.46
CA LEU A 171 -0.95 -0.05 -1.26
C LEU A 171 0.28 -0.18 -0.36
N LEU A 172 1.15 -1.13 -0.64
CA LEU A 172 2.35 -1.46 0.13
C LEU A 172 3.59 -1.08 -0.68
N ASP A 173 4.31 -0.06 -0.24
CA ASP A 173 5.52 0.43 -0.91
C ASP A 173 6.75 -0.08 -0.17
N GLU A 174 7.41 -1.09 -0.73
CA GLU A 174 8.58 -1.78 -0.17
C GLU A 174 8.40 -2.18 1.31
N PRO A 175 7.36 -2.98 1.63
CA PRO A 175 7.01 -3.27 3.02
C PRO A 175 8.12 -4.00 3.80
N THR A 176 9.08 -4.62 3.10
CA THR A 176 10.17 -5.38 3.73
C THR A 176 11.54 -4.72 3.61
N ALA A 177 11.62 -3.50 3.07
CA ALA A 177 12.89 -2.81 2.83
C ALA A 177 13.76 -2.67 4.10
N GLY A 178 15.00 -3.17 4.02
CA GLY A 178 15.98 -3.09 5.11
C GLY A 178 15.66 -3.94 6.34
N MET A 179 14.82 -4.95 6.21
CA MET A 179 14.54 -5.94 7.25
C MET A 179 15.55 -7.10 7.23
N SER A 180 15.71 -7.76 8.38
CA SER A 180 16.37 -9.05 8.42
C SER A 180 15.52 -10.11 7.72
N ARG A 181 16.11 -11.23 7.30
CA ARG A 181 15.37 -12.32 6.66
C ARG A 181 14.26 -12.90 7.55
N ALA A 182 14.49 -12.95 8.86
CA ALA A 182 13.48 -13.39 9.83
C ALA A 182 12.30 -12.40 9.89
N ASP A 183 12.57 -11.09 9.95
CA ASP A 183 11.53 -10.06 9.96
C ASP A 183 10.76 -10.01 8.63
N THR A 184 11.45 -10.23 7.51
CA THR A 184 10.82 -10.35 6.18
C THR A 184 9.80 -11.49 6.16
N ASN A 185 10.18 -12.70 6.64
CA ASN A 185 9.28 -13.85 6.69
C ASN A 185 8.08 -13.56 7.62
N ASN A 186 8.31 -12.99 8.79
CA ASN A 186 7.23 -12.59 9.70
C ASN A 186 6.28 -11.57 9.06
N THR A 187 6.81 -10.67 8.23
CA THR A 187 6.01 -9.67 7.49
C THR A 187 5.21 -10.34 6.37
N ILE A 188 5.77 -11.31 5.65
CA ILE A 188 5.07 -12.12 4.65
C ILE A 188 3.89 -12.83 5.31
N ASP A 189 4.12 -13.57 6.41
CA ASP A 189 3.08 -14.29 7.13
C ASP A 189 1.96 -13.35 7.63
N LEU A 190 2.34 -12.17 8.09
CA LEU A 190 1.39 -11.14 8.52
C LEU A 190 0.54 -10.66 7.34
N LEU A 191 1.16 -10.29 6.21
CA LEU A 191 0.46 -9.81 5.02
C LEU A 191 -0.44 -10.87 4.37
N GLN A 192 -0.09 -12.16 4.48
CA GLN A 192 -0.95 -13.26 4.03
C GLN A 192 -2.22 -13.39 4.88
N ARG A 193 -2.09 -13.24 6.21
CA ARG A 193 -3.23 -13.36 7.15
C ARG A 193 -4.16 -12.16 7.09
N ILE A 194 -3.60 -10.94 7.00
CA ILE A 194 -4.36 -9.71 7.03
C ILE A 194 -5.30 -9.62 5.82
N GLY A 195 -6.59 -9.56 6.11
CA GLY A 195 -7.62 -9.32 5.10
C GLY A 195 -7.64 -10.36 3.98
N SER A 196 -7.24 -11.60 4.24
CA SER A 196 -7.23 -12.67 3.24
C SER A 196 -8.58 -12.75 2.52
N GLY A 197 -8.57 -12.56 1.19
CA GLY A 197 -9.76 -12.55 0.33
C GLY A 197 -10.70 -11.35 0.48
N LYS A 198 -10.48 -10.45 1.46
CA LYS A 198 -11.33 -9.28 1.71
C LYS A 198 -10.67 -7.95 1.35
N VAL A 199 -9.36 -7.85 1.58
CA VAL A 199 -8.57 -6.65 1.29
C VAL A 199 -7.72 -6.90 0.06
N THR A 200 -7.91 -6.10 -0.99
CA THR A 200 -7.04 -6.12 -2.17
C THR A 200 -5.72 -5.48 -1.83
N LYS A 201 -4.61 -6.06 -2.27
CA LYS A 201 -3.27 -5.54 -2.00
C LYS A 201 -2.53 -5.27 -3.30
N ILE A 202 -1.91 -4.08 -3.40
CA ILE A 202 -0.89 -3.81 -4.41
C ILE A 202 0.44 -3.68 -3.66
N ILE A 203 1.45 -4.44 -4.09
CA ILE A 203 2.76 -4.48 -3.46
C ILE A 203 3.79 -4.03 -4.47
N ILE A 204 4.58 -2.99 -4.13
CA ILE A 204 5.84 -2.70 -4.83
C ILE A 204 6.95 -3.32 -4.02
N GLU A 205 7.74 -4.18 -4.64
CA GLU A 205 8.88 -4.85 -4.03
C GLU A 205 9.97 -5.16 -5.07
N HIS A 206 11.19 -5.30 -4.59
CA HIS A 206 12.31 -5.80 -5.40
C HIS A 206 12.87 -7.13 -4.87
N ASP A 207 12.50 -7.52 -3.66
CA ASP A 207 12.83 -8.85 -3.16
C ASP A 207 11.88 -9.87 -3.80
N MET A 208 12.40 -10.64 -4.76
CA MET A 208 11.62 -11.64 -5.48
C MET A 208 11.09 -12.74 -4.57
N HIS A 209 11.74 -13.00 -3.42
CA HIS A 209 11.21 -13.93 -2.42
C HIS A 209 9.86 -13.43 -1.87
N VAL A 210 9.77 -12.15 -1.53
CA VAL A 210 8.52 -11.52 -1.05
C VAL A 210 7.45 -11.53 -2.14
N VAL A 211 7.84 -11.12 -3.36
CA VAL A 211 6.94 -11.06 -4.52
C VAL A 211 6.32 -12.43 -4.78
N PHE A 212 7.14 -13.49 -4.91
CA PHE A 212 6.65 -14.83 -5.22
C PHE A 212 5.91 -15.50 -4.06
N SER A 213 6.14 -15.06 -2.82
CA SER A 213 5.42 -15.57 -1.65
C SER A 213 4.02 -14.97 -1.50
N LEU A 214 3.79 -13.75 -2.02
CA LEU A 214 2.56 -13.00 -1.77
C LEU A 214 1.69 -12.83 -3.02
N ALA A 215 2.29 -12.59 -4.18
CA ALA A 215 1.56 -12.16 -5.37
C ALA A 215 0.85 -13.31 -6.09
N GLU A 216 -0.41 -13.09 -6.43
CA GLU A 216 -1.19 -13.92 -7.36
C GLU A 216 -0.96 -13.48 -8.81
N LYS A 217 -0.71 -12.18 -9.01
CA LYS A 217 -0.43 -11.57 -10.31
C LYS A 217 0.70 -10.56 -10.18
N ILE A 218 1.55 -10.48 -11.19
CA ILE A 218 2.68 -9.56 -11.23
C ILE A 218 2.59 -8.73 -12.51
N SER A 219 2.73 -7.40 -12.39
CA SER A 219 2.99 -6.49 -13.50
C SER A 219 4.43 -5.99 -13.43
N VAL A 220 5.17 -6.13 -14.51
CA VAL A 220 6.55 -5.67 -14.63
C VAL A 220 6.58 -4.35 -15.35
N MET A 221 7.13 -3.33 -14.70
CA MET A 221 7.31 -2.01 -15.27
C MET A 221 8.77 -1.78 -15.68
N ALA A 222 8.95 -1.18 -16.85
CA ALA A 222 10.22 -0.64 -17.31
C ALA A 222 9.98 0.65 -18.12
N GLN A 223 10.83 1.66 -17.92
CA GLN A 223 10.78 2.93 -18.66
C GLN A 223 9.37 3.56 -18.73
N GLY A 224 8.62 3.46 -17.64
CA GLY A 224 7.28 4.05 -17.54
C GLY A 224 6.15 3.23 -18.18
N THR A 225 6.40 2.03 -18.68
CA THR A 225 5.40 1.14 -19.31
C THR A 225 5.28 -0.18 -18.57
N VAL A 226 4.15 -0.89 -18.72
CA VAL A 226 4.01 -2.29 -18.31
C VAL A 226 4.49 -3.17 -19.48
N ILE A 227 5.61 -3.87 -19.28
CA ILE A 227 6.24 -4.70 -20.32
C ILE A 227 5.79 -6.18 -20.29
N ALA A 228 5.37 -6.66 -19.12
CA ALA A 228 4.84 -8.02 -18.94
C ALA A 228 3.84 -8.04 -17.79
N GLU A 229 2.84 -8.91 -17.88
CA GLU A 229 1.86 -9.14 -16.83
C GLU A 229 1.41 -10.61 -16.83
N GLY A 230 1.36 -11.22 -15.65
CA GLY A 230 0.94 -12.62 -15.51
C GLY A 230 1.11 -13.17 -14.10
N PRO A 231 0.78 -14.45 -13.89
CA PRO A 231 1.07 -15.14 -12.65
C PRO A 231 2.59 -15.27 -12.42
N PRO A 232 3.04 -15.48 -11.17
CA PRO A 232 4.45 -15.51 -10.81
C PRO A 232 5.33 -16.45 -11.67
N ASN A 233 4.80 -17.64 -12.02
CA ASN A 233 5.54 -18.61 -12.80
C ASN A 233 5.83 -18.14 -14.23
N ASP A 234 4.89 -17.43 -14.85
CA ASP A 234 5.05 -16.93 -16.22
C ASP A 234 6.06 -15.77 -16.25
N ILE A 235 6.00 -14.89 -15.25
CA ILE A 235 6.92 -13.75 -15.14
C ILE A 235 8.36 -14.19 -14.91
N LYS A 236 8.59 -15.23 -14.11
CA LYS A 236 9.93 -15.76 -13.82
C LYS A 236 10.68 -16.21 -15.08
N GLY A 237 9.96 -16.71 -16.07
CA GLY A 237 10.53 -17.23 -17.33
C GLY A 237 10.51 -16.23 -18.49
N ASP A 238 9.92 -15.03 -18.35
CA ASP A 238 9.77 -14.07 -19.45
C ASP A 238 11.10 -13.40 -19.81
N PRO A 239 11.60 -13.55 -21.06
CA PRO A 239 12.87 -12.94 -21.48
C PRO A 239 12.88 -11.41 -21.38
N ARG A 240 11.74 -10.74 -21.60
CA ARG A 240 11.62 -9.27 -21.51
C ARG A 240 11.86 -8.79 -20.09
N VAL A 241 11.42 -9.59 -19.10
CA VAL A 241 11.65 -9.31 -17.68
C VAL A 241 13.12 -9.47 -17.33
N GLN A 242 13.76 -10.53 -17.81
CA GLN A 242 15.19 -10.77 -17.59
C GLN A 242 16.03 -9.65 -18.20
N GLU A 243 15.72 -9.22 -19.42
CA GLU A 243 16.41 -8.13 -20.12
C GLU A 243 16.26 -6.79 -19.37
N ALA A 244 15.04 -6.47 -18.89
CA ALA A 244 14.77 -5.24 -18.14
C ALA A 244 15.59 -5.15 -16.83
N TYR A 245 15.86 -6.27 -16.17
CA TYR A 245 16.69 -6.32 -14.96
C TYR A 245 18.19 -6.38 -15.25
N LEU A 246 18.60 -7.00 -16.35
CA LEU A 246 20.01 -7.11 -16.75
C LEU A 246 20.49 -5.88 -17.52
N GLY A 247 19.62 -5.27 -18.33
CA GLY A 247 19.93 -4.06 -19.13
C GLY A 247 20.14 -2.81 -18.29
N GLY A 248 19.67 -2.78 -17.05
CA GLY A 248 19.94 -1.69 -16.08
C GLY A 248 21.34 -1.72 -15.46
N ALA A 249 22.15 -2.75 -15.74
CA ALA A 249 23.52 -2.88 -15.26
C ALA A 249 24.59 -2.22 -16.18
N HIS A 250 24.17 -1.58 -17.26
CA HIS A 250 25.05 -0.91 -18.24
C HIS A 250 24.62 0.55 -18.48
N LEU A 251 24.60 1.37 -17.43
CA LEU A 251 24.74 2.84 -17.56
C LEU A 251 25.46 3.41 -16.34
#